data_074d76d30b4d5c10723837a41b79617e
#
_entry.id   074d76d30b4d5c10723837a41b79617e
#
_cell.length_a   1.000
_cell.length_b   1.000
_cell.length_c   1.000
_cell.angle_alpha   90.00
_cell.angle_beta   90.00
_cell.angle_gamma   90.00
#
_symmetry.space_group_name_H-M   'P 1'
#
loop_
_entity.id
_entity.type
_entity.pdbx_description
1 polymer ?
#
loop_
_entity_poly.entity_id
_entity_poly.type
_entity_poly.pdbx_seq_one_letter_code
_entity_poly.pdbx_strand_id
1 'polypeptide(L)'
;MKLLLIHQYFLEKNDGGGSRFNEMVKYWSEKGHEVSVLSGMVHYATGKKPSKYQGKYFYKDLNFYPNVDVIRCHVSDSYNTNFLGRLWAYFSFVFSGIWAGLFKTEKEYDVILVTSPPLFVGIIAYTLSVLKNKPFVFEIRDLWPESAIDTGVL
;
A
#
# COMPACT_ATOMS: atom_id res chain seq x y z
N MET A 1 19.39 0.61 -5.62
CA MET A 1 18.18 0.80 -6.44
C MET A 1 17.17 1.60 -5.65
N LYS A 2 16.34 2.38 -6.35
CA LYS A 2 15.22 3.13 -5.77
C LYS A 2 13.91 2.41 -6.08
N LEU A 3 13.22 1.96 -5.06
CA LEU A 3 12.02 1.14 -5.16
C LEU A 3 10.79 1.91 -4.67
N LEU A 4 9.70 1.83 -5.41
CA LEU A 4 8.38 2.24 -4.91
C LEU A 4 7.56 0.98 -4.64
N LEU A 5 7.27 0.71 -3.38
CA LEU A 5 6.38 -0.37 -2.96
C LEU A 5 4.96 0.17 -2.71
N ILE A 6 3.97 -0.44 -3.36
CA ILE A 6 2.55 -0.16 -3.11
C ILE A 6 1.93 -1.37 -2.41
N HIS A 7 1.64 -1.21 -1.12
CA HIS A 7 1.05 -2.26 -0.29
C HIS A 7 0.06 -1.65 0.71
N GLN A 8 -1.24 -1.79 0.45
CA GLN A 8 -2.28 -1.12 1.25
C GLN A 8 -2.19 -1.42 2.75
N TYR A 9 -1.80 -2.63 3.13
CA TYR A 9 -1.79 -3.11 4.51
C TYR A 9 -0.38 -3.28 5.08
N PHE A 10 0.54 -2.40 4.70
CA PHE A 10 1.89 -2.40 5.26
C PHE A 10 1.84 -2.08 6.76
N LEU A 11 2.37 -2.98 7.61
CA LEU A 11 2.26 -2.89 9.06
C LEU A 11 3.10 -1.73 9.64
N GLU A 12 2.74 -1.33 10.85
CA GLU A 12 3.56 -0.47 11.68
C GLU A 12 4.76 -1.24 12.25
N LYS A 13 5.80 -0.50 12.67
CA LYS A 13 7.02 -1.10 13.23
C LYS A 13 6.79 -2.04 14.41
N ASN A 14 5.78 -1.71 15.22
CA ASN A 14 5.48 -2.41 16.48
C ASN A 14 4.21 -3.26 16.40
N ASP A 15 3.61 -3.39 15.21
CA ASP A 15 2.45 -4.26 15.05
C ASP A 15 2.90 -5.72 15.10
N GLY A 16 2.19 -6.51 15.91
CA GLY A 16 2.38 -7.95 15.95
C GLY A 16 1.86 -8.61 14.67
N GLY A 17 2.55 -9.64 14.20
CA GLY A 17 2.23 -10.36 12.98
C GLY A 17 3.17 -9.98 11.85
N GLY A 18 3.83 -10.95 11.26
CA GLY A 18 4.79 -10.72 10.19
C GLY A 18 4.08 -10.36 8.88
N SER A 19 4.20 -9.13 8.42
CA SER A 19 4.00 -8.88 7.01
C SER A 19 5.29 -9.26 6.27
N ARG A 20 5.20 -10.16 5.32
CA ARG A 20 6.32 -10.52 4.45
C ARG A 20 7.00 -9.28 3.86
N PHE A 21 6.23 -8.27 3.48
CA PHE A 21 6.76 -7.04 2.90
C PHE A 21 7.49 -6.15 3.92
N ASN A 22 7.12 -6.18 5.19
CA ASN A 22 7.90 -5.47 6.21
C ASN A 22 9.30 -6.07 6.33
N GLU A 23 9.42 -7.40 6.35
CA GLU A 23 10.71 -8.10 6.37
C GLU A 23 11.52 -7.86 5.08
N MET A 24 10.85 -7.92 3.91
CA MET A 24 11.52 -7.64 2.63
C MET A 24 12.04 -6.21 2.55
N VAL A 25 11.25 -5.22 2.97
CA VAL A 25 11.67 -3.81 2.99
C VAL A 25 12.82 -3.59 3.96
N LYS A 26 12.80 -4.23 5.13
CA LYS A 26 13.92 -4.22 6.07
C LYS A 26 15.19 -4.79 5.42
N TYR A 27 15.09 -5.96 4.81
CA TYR A 27 16.21 -6.59 4.11
C TYR A 27 16.75 -5.71 2.96
N TRP A 28 15.89 -5.09 2.16
CA TRP A 28 16.32 -4.18 1.09
C TRP A 28 17.03 -2.94 1.65
N SER A 29 16.54 -2.40 2.76
CA SER A 29 17.20 -1.32 3.49
C SER A 29 18.63 -1.71 3.93
N GLU A 30 18.78 -2.90 4.51
CA GLU A 30 20.08 -3.44 4.93
C GLU A 30 21.04 -3.68 3.76
N LYS A 31 20.51 -3.90 2.55
CA LYS A 31 21.28 -4.00 1.29
C LYS A 31 21.56 -2.63 0.65
N GLY A 32 21.18 -1.54 1.28
CA GLY A 32 21.45 -0.18 0.80
C GLY A 32 20.51 0.29 -0.30
N HIS A 33 19.32 -0.33 -0.46
CA HIS A 33 18.30 0.16 -1.37
C HIS A 33 17.50 1.31 -0.71
N GLU A 34 17.09 2.28 -1.52
CA GLU A 34 16.17 3.33 -1.11
C GLU A 34 14.74 2.85 -1.41
N VAL A 35 13.87 2.84 -0.41
CA VAL A 35 12.50 2.34 -0.56
C VAL A 35 11.49 3.38 -0.11
N SER A 36 10.56 3.73 -0.99
CA SER A 36 9.35 4.46 -0.62
C SER A 36 8.18 3.49 -0.59
N VAL A 37 7.39 3.50 0.49
CA VAL A 37 6.22 2.65 0.62
C VAL A 37 4.97 3.49 0.60
N LEU A 38 4.04 3.22 -0.33
CA LEU A 38 2.66 3.73 -0.28
C LEU A 38 1.77 2.72 0.41
N SER A 39 1.19 3.12 1.54
CA SER A 39 0.34 2.25 2.34
C SER A 39 -0.94 2.96 2.79
N GLY A 40 -1.98 2.20 3.07
CA GLY A 40 -3.20 2.73 3.68
C GLY A 40 -3.04 3.01 5.17
N MET A 41 -3.93 3.87 5.70
CA MET A 41 -3.99 4.21 7.12
C MET A 41 -4.85 3.24 7.94
N VAL A 42 -5.45 2.22 7.31
CA VAL A 42 -6.35 1.27 7.97
C VAL A 42 -5.60 -0.01 8.29
N HIS A 43 -5.69 -0.45 9.54
CA HIS A 43 -5.07 -1.69 9.98
C HIS A 43 -5.82 -2.91 9.42
N TYR A 44 -5.10 -3.87 8.84
CA TYR A 44 -5.66 -5.03 8.16
C TYR A 44 -6.64 -5.84 9.03
N ALA A 45 -6.24 -6.21 10.25
CA ALA A 45 -7.02 -7.10 11.09
C ALA A 45 -8.24 -6.42 11.73
N THR A 46 -8.18 -5.12 12.00
CA THR A 46 -9.25 -4.40 12.70
C THR A 46 -10.15 -3.60 11.77
N GLY A 47 -9.69 -3.30 10.55
CA GLY A 47 -10.37 -2.38 9.64
C GLY A 47 -10.49 -0.96 10.19
N LYS A 48 -9.74 -0.63 11.24
CA LYS A 48 -9.79 0.67 11.91
C LYS A 48 -8.54 1.50 11.63
N LYS A 49 -8.72 2.81 11.62
CA LYS A 49 -7.64 3.78 11.49
C LYS A 49 -7.06 4.06 12.89
N PRO A 50 -5.76 3.83 13.13
CA PRO A 50 -5.08 4.22 14.35
C PRO A 50 -5.28 5.70 14.70
N SER A 51 -5.31 6.04 15.99
CA SER A 51 -5.56 7.41 16.47
C SER A 51 -4.57 8.43 15.91
N LYS A 52 -3.32 8.03 15.70
CA LYS A 52 -2.27 8.91 15.13
C LYS A 52 -2.58 9.39 13.69
N TYR A 53 -3.50 8.72 12.98
CA TYR A 53 -3.90 9.07 11.61
C TYR A 53 -5.27 9.76 11.54
N GLN A 54 -6.00 9.86 12.65
CA GLN A 54 -7.29 10.52 12.66
C GLN A 54 -7.17 11.98 12.23
N GLY A 55 -8.10 12.44 11.38
CA GLY A 55 -8.07 13.79 10.82
C GLY A 55 -6.98 14.08 9.78
N LYS A 56 -6.14 13.08 9.46
CA LYS A 56 -5.07 13.25 8.46
C LYS A 56 -5.46 12.59 7.14
N TYR A 57 -5.09 13.27 6.04
CA TYR A 57 -5.24 12.70 4.70
C TYR A 57 -3.97 11.97 4.24
N PHE A 58 -2.80 12.47 4.66
CA PHE A 58 -1.50 11.85 4.49
C PHE A 58 -0.70 11.91 5.78
N TYR A 59 0.13 10.89 5.98
CA TYR A 59 1.10 10.88 7.06
C TYR A 59 2.41 10.27 6.54
N LYS A 60 3.54 10.91 6.81
CA LYS A 60 4.85 10.46 6.34
C LYS A 60 5.67 9.97 7.53
N ASP A 61 5.91 8.67 7.59
CA ASP A 61 6.86 8.05 8.51
C ASP A 61 8.24 8.06 7.84
N LEU A 62 9.04 9.08 8.15
CA LEU A 62 10.39 9.21 7.64
C LEU A 62 11.34 8.27 8.39
N ASN A 63 12.30 7.69 7.68
CA ASN A 63 13.27 6.76 8.25
C ASN A 63 12.59 5.61 9.01
N PHE A 64 11.54 5.04 8.44
CA PHE A 64 10.87 3.85 8.99
C PHE A 64 11.88 2.71 9.23
N TYR A 65 12.76 2.48 8.27
CA TYR A 65 14.08 1.85 8.38
C TYR A 65 15.12 2.80 7.74
N PRO A 66 16.43 2.58 7.88
CA PRO A 66 17.41 3.35 7.12
C PRO A 66 17.08 3.35 5.62
N ASN A 67 17.05 4.51 5.01
CA ASN A 67 16.67 4.72 3.59
C ASN A 67 15.25 4.22 3.22
N VAL A 68 14.34 4.14 4.18
CA VAL A 68 12.94 3.73 3.95
C VAL A 68 11.99 4.78 4.50
N ASP A 69 11.17 5.33 3.62
CA ASP A 69 10.07 6.22 3.97
C ASP A 69 8.72 5.54 3.71
N VAL A 70 7.79 5.64 4.65
CA VAL A 70 6.43 5.14 4.47
C VAL A 70 5.45 6.30 4.41
N ILE A 71 4.73 6.41 3.29
CA ILE A 71 3.66 7.38 3.12
C ILE A 71 2.34 6.67 3.34
N ARG A 72 1.69 7.01 4.45
CA ARG A 72 0.35 6.53 4.79
C ARG A 72 -0.68 7.40 4.11
N CYS A 73 -1.51 6.78 3.29
CA CYS A 73 -2.52 7.42 2.46
C CYS A 73 -3.91 7.22 3.06
N HIS A 74 -4.78 8.17 2.83
CA HIS A 74 -6.16 8.11 3.28
C HIS A 74 -6.87 6.87 2.76
N VAL A 75 -7.61 6.23 3.65
CA VAL A 75 -8.61 5.18 3.36
C VAL A 75 -9.90 5.60 4.05
N SER A 76 -11.03 5.51 3.36
CA SER A 76 -12.34 5.84 3.93
C SER A 76 -12.66 4.92 5.12
N ASP A 77 -13.29 5.48 6.15
CA ASP A 77 -13.72 4.75 7.35
C ASP A 77 -14.94 3.83 7.09
N SER A 78 -15.47 3.84 5.85
CA SER A 78 -16.60 3.00 5.43
C SER A 78 -16.26 1.51 5.25
N TYR A 79 -15.02 1.10 5.47
CA TYR A 79 -14.53 -0.26 5.21
C TYR A 79 -15.38 -1.36 5.87
N ASN A 80 -15.87 -1.14 7.09
CA ASN A 80 -16.63 -2.10 7.88
C ASN A 80 -18.15 -1.93 7.79
N THR A 81 -18.68 -1.08 6.91
CA THR A 81 -20.12 -0.79 6.88
C THR A 81 -20.91 -1.82 6.06
N ASN A 82 -20.59 -1.95 4.78
CA ASN A 82 -21.23 -2.86 3.83
C ASN A 82 -20.31 -3.07 2.60
N PHE A 83 -20.77 -3.84 1.63
CA PHE A 83 -20.01 -4.12 0.40
C PHE A 83 -19.61 -2.83 -0.34
N LEU A 84 -20.56 -1.92 -0.55
CA LEU A 84 -20.29 -0.65 -1.24
C LEU A 84 -19.32 0.24 -0.45
N GLY A 85 -19.45 0.26 0.88
CA GLY A 85 -18.53 0.97 1.75
C GLY A 85 -17.10 0.41 1.69
N ARG A 86 -16.97 -0.91 1.60
CA ARG A 86 -15.67 -1.57 1.42
C ARG A 86 -15.07 -1.22 0.05
N LEU A 87 -15.87 -1.27 -1.01
CA LEU A 87 -15.45 -0.89 -2.35
C LEU A 87 -14.99 0.57 -2.38
N TRP A 88 -15.75 1.47 -1.74
CA TRP A 88 -15.38 2.87 -1.61
C TRP A 88 -14.06 3.07 -0.84
N ALA A 89 -13.84 2.30 0.23
CA ALA A 89 -12.58 2.34 0.96
C ALA A 89 -11.38 1.96 0.06
N TYR A 90 -11.53 0.95 -0.80
CA TYR A 90 -10.48 0.60 -1.77
C TYR A 90 -10.22 1.73 -2.77
N PHE A 91 -11.26 2.31 -3.36
CA PHE A 91 -11.10 3.42 -4.31
C PHE A 91 -10.54 4.68 -3.64
N SER A 92 -10.92 4.96 -2.39
CA SER A 92 -10.35 6.08 -1.65
C SER A 92 -8.83 5.94 -1.48
N PHE A 93 -8.34 4.70 -1.27
CA PHE A 93 -6.91 4.42 -1.27
C PHE A 93 -6.29 4.59 -2.66
N VAL A 94 -6.98 4.15 -3.73
CA VAL A 94 -6.48 4.33 -5.10
C VAL A 94 -6.24 5.81 -5.40
N PHE A 95 -7.22 6.67 -5.15
CA PHE A 95 -7.08 8.11 -5.40
C PHE A 95 -6.00 8.76 -4.54
N SER A 96 -5.99 8.47 -3.24
CA SER A 96 -4.98 9.01 -2.33
C SER A 96 -3.58 8.46 -2.63
N GLY A 97 -3.47 7.19 -3.02
CA GLY A 97 -2.21 6.56 -3.41
C GLY A 97 -1.62 7.13 -4.69
N ILE A 98 -2.45 7.36 -5.73
CA ILE A 98 -1.99 8.04 -6.96
C ILE A 98 -1.48 9.43 -6.62
N TRP A 99 -2.26 10.22 -5.87
CA TRP A 99 -1.85 11.56 -5.46
C TRP A 99 -0.53 11.55 -4.69
N ALA A 100 -0.41 10.67 -3.69
CA ALA A 100 0.81 10.54 -2.90
C ALA A 100 2.00 10.10 -3.76
N GLY A 101 1.79 9.14 -4.66
CA GLY A 101 2.82 8.64 -5.58
C GLY A 101 3.33 9.71 -6.53
N LEU A 102 2.52 10.70 -6.89
CA LEU A 102 2.93 11.79 -7.77
C LEU A 102 3.63 12.92 -7.00
N PHE A 103 3.15 13.26 -5.80
CA PHE A 103 3.51 14.52 -5.14
C PHE A 103 4.18 14.37 -3.77
N LYS A 104 4.17 13.18 -3.16
CA LYS A 104 4.68 12.94 -1.81
C LYS A 104 5.86 11.97 -1.74
N THR A 105 6.10 11.23 -2.81
CA THR A 105 7.23 10.31 -2.94
C THR A 105 8.38 10.94 -3.73
N GLU A 106 9.51 10.24 -3.78
CA GLU A 106 10.63 10.63 -4.65
C GLU A 106 10.18 10.70 -6.12
N LYS A 107 10.88 11.54 -6.90
CA LYS A 107 10.56 11.71 -8.33
C LYS A 107 11.02 10.52 -9.17
N GLU A 108 12.14 9.93 -8.80
CA GLU A 108 12.82 8.90 -9.57
C GLU A 108 12.78 7.56 -8.84
N TYR A 109 12.28 6.54 -9.53
CA TYR A 109 12.32 5.14 -9.12
C TYR A 109 12.91 4.30 -10.26
N ASP A 110 13.55 3.20 -9.90
CA ASP A 110 13.99 2.19 -10.88
C ASP A 110 12.82 1.26 -11.25
N VAL A 111 12.00 0.90 -10.25
CA VAL A 111 10.86 0.00 -10.43
C VAL A 111 9.76 0.28 -9.39
N ILE A 112 8.52 0.03 -9.79
CA ILE A 112 7.35 0.05 -8.92
C ILE A 112 6.96 -1.41 -8.65
N LEU A 113 6.92 -1.80 -7.38
CA LEU A 113 6.42 -3.10 -6.95
C LEU A 113 5.05 -2.91 -6.29
N VAL A 114 4.07 -3.66 -6.72
CA VAL A 114 2.71 -3.61 -6.14
C VAL A 114 2.23 -5.01 -5.79
N THR A 115 1.55 -5.16 -4.67
CA THR A 115 1.02 -6.44 -4.20
C THR A 115 -0.43 -6.35 -3.77
N SER A 116 -1.23 -7.34 -4.20
CA SER A 116 -2.60 -7.56 -3.71
C SER A 116 -2.60 -8.25 -2.33
N PRO A 117 -3.72 -8.29 -1.57
CA PRO A 117 -4.99 -7.60 -1.78
C PRO A 117 -4.95 -6.11 -1.39
N PRO A 118 -5.92 -5.30 -1.85
CA PRO A 118 -6.93 -5.58 -2.88
C PRO A 118 -6.36 -5.44 -4.29
N LEU A 119 -6.99 -6.05 -5.31
CA LEU A 119 -6.54 -5.97 -6.70
C LEU A 119 -6.50 -4.53 -7.26
N PHE A 120 -7.34 -3.65 -6.72
CA PHE A 120 -7.43 -2.24 -7.14
C PHE A 120 -6.12 -1.45 -6.96
N VAL A 121 -5.18 -1.92 -6.15
CA VAL A 121 -3.83 -1.31 -6.02
C VAL A 121 -3.06 -1.32 -7.34
N GLY A 122 -3.38 -2.25 -8.23
CA GLY A 122 -2.82 -2.31 -9.58
C GLY A 122 -3.10 -1.04 -10.41
N ILE A 123 -4.24 -0.37 -10.16
CA ILE A 123 -4.57 0.91 -10.82
C ILE A 123 -3.56 1.99 -10.41
N ILE A 124 -3.15 2.02 -9.15
CA ILE A 124 -2.12 2.96 -8.67
C ILE A 124 -0.80 2.70 -9.42
N ALA A 125 -0.37 1.43 -9.44
CA ALA A 125 0.89 1.06 -10.08
C ALA A 125 0.88 1.36 -11.58
N TYR A 126 -0.18 0.99 -12.29
CA TYR A 126 -0.34 1.29 -13.72
C TYR A 126 -0.28 2.79 -13.99
N THR A 127 -1.06 3.57 -13.25
CA THR A 127 -1.11 5.04 -13.42
C THR A 127 0.26 5.67 -13.18
N LEU A 128 0.93 5.29 -12.08
CA LEU A 128 2.26 5.81 -11.77
C LEU A 128 3.32 5.33 -12.77
N SER A 129 3.23 4.09 -13.24
CA SER A 129 4.11 3.55 -14.28
C SER A 129 4.06 4.38 -15.56
N VAL A 130 2.85 4.69 -16.03
CA VAL A 130 2.66 5.51 -17.23
C VAL A 130 3.16 6.95 -17.01
N LEU A 131 2.74 7.60 -15.91
CA LEU A 131 3.06 9.01 -15.66
C LEU A 131 4.52 9.26 -15.30
N LYS A 132 5.19 8.29 -14.68
CA LYS A 132 6.61 8.37 -14.32
C LYS A 132 7.53 7.67 -15.34
N ASN A 133 6.96 7.01 -16.35
CA ASN A 133 7.69 6.21 -17.34
C ASN A 133 8.63 5.18 -16.67
N LYS A 134 8.10 4.39 -15.73
CA LYS A 134 8.86 3.38 -14.97
C LYS A 134 8.17 2.02 -15.06
N PRO A 135 8.92 0.91 -15.15
CA PRO A 135 8.33 -0.41 -15.13
C PRO A 135 7.67 -0.71 -13.79
N PHE A 136 6.63 -1.55 -13.80
CA PHE A 136 6.04 -2.08 -12.57
C PHE A 136 5.93 -3.60 -12.61
N VAL A 137 5.99 -4.20 -11.42
CA VAL A 137 5.74 -5.61 -11.17
C VAL A 137 4.53 -5.73 -10.28
N PHE A 138 3.52 -6.47 -10.72
CA PHE A 138 2.32 -6.72 -9.95
C PHE A 138 2.31 -8.15 -9.41
N GLU A 139 2.46 -8.30 -8.11
CA GLU A 139 2.30 -9.57 -7.43
C GLU A 139 0.83 -9.78 -7.06
N ILE A 140 0.18 -10.70 -7.73
CA ILE A 140 -1.19 -11.13 -7.44
C ILE A 140 -1.10 -12.33 -6.50
N ARG A 141 -1.53 -12.15 -5.24
CA ARG A 141 -1.45 -13.18 -4.20
C ARG A 141 -2.69 -14.05 -4.13
N ASP A 142 -3.85 -13.47 -4.41
CA ASP A 142 -5.14 -14.15 -4.34
C ASP A 142 -5.85 -14.01 -5.69
N LEU A 143 -6.19 -15.12 -6.31
CA LEU A 143 -6.96 -15.17 -7.57
C LEU A 143 -8.44 -14.95 -7.25
N TRP A 144 -8.82 -13.74 -6.97
CA TRP A 144 -10.21 -13.38 -6.78
C TRP A 144 -10.87 -13.10 -8.15
N PRO A 145 -12.08 -13.60 -8.50
CA PRO A 145 -13.06 -14.26 -7.61
C PRO A 145 -12.91 -15.78 -7.44
N GLU A 146 -12.03 -16.46 -8.18
CA GLU A 146 -11.90 -17.92 -8.14
C GLU A 146 -11.71 -18.43 -6.70
N SER A 147 -10.83 -17.83 -5.93
CA SER A 147 -10.60 -18.23 -4.53
C SER A 147 -11.84 -18.07 -3.64
N ALA A 148 -12.73 -17.12 -3.96
CA ALA A 148 -13.98 -16.93 -3.23
C ALA A 148 -15.03 -17.99 -3.61
N ILE A 149 -15.06 -18.42 -4.88
CA ILE A 149 -15.92 -19.51 -5.38
C ILE A 149 -15.47 -20.84 -4.77
N ASP A 150 -14.17 -21.14 -4.81
CA ASP A 150 -13.60 -22.39 -4.29
C ASP A 150 -13.80 -22.55 -2.78
N THR A 151 -13.87 -21.45 -2.04
CA THR A 151 -14.11 -21.46 -0.59
C THR A 151 -15.59 -21.34 -0.22
N GLY A 152 -16.48 -21.23 -1.19
CA GLY A 152 -17.94 -21.16 -0.96
C GLY A 152 -18.41 -19.83 -0.36
N VAL A 153 -17.65 -18.76 -0.55
CA VAL A 153 -17.99 -17.41 -0.06
C VAL A 153 -18.82 -16.63 -1.10
N LEU A 154 -18.81 -17.08 -2.36
CA LEU A 154 -19.64 -16.59 -3.49
C LEU A 154 -20.41 -17.76 -4.08
#